data_895fe860e3f220032196a64d45f41e6d
#
_entry.id   895fe860e3f220032196a64d45f41e6d
#
_cell.length_a   1.000
_cell.length_b   1.000
_cell.length_c   1.000
_cell.angle_alpha   90.00
_cell.angle_beta   90.00
_cell.angle_gamma   90.00
#
_symmetry.space_group_name_H-M   'P 1'
#
loop_
_entity.id
_entity.type
_entity.pdbx_description
1 polymer ?
#
loop_
_entity_poly.entity_id
_entity_poly.type
_entity_poly.pdbx_seq_one_letter_code
_entity_poly.pdbx_strand_id
1 'polypeptide(L)'
;TIAYRNLVHRGRELKMDLVLTVALEDGGVRFGSEVTNNEPHTIIRELQYPLVGDLNLPEGHKLLTTHTGGQIHDDAIDLIVNVNPKTLYMKPDQYFRQYDLQYPRHAASNCYAFIGEEDGLYFGSHDRSLQQTWHGLRAYPSAPNQFDRLEAGFYRYPNAMCGDTWTNNTSILKPYMGSWTETSHIYREWMDTWWDKQDVPQWVKEMTGWQRIIFKHQYGEYLRKYTDLPGRINDCGKSVGCNTVLAFGWWSDGMDN
;
A
#
# COMPACT_ATOMS: atom_id res chain seq x y z
N THR A 1 19.88 -17.57 2.78
CA THR A 1 20.27 -16.35 3.52
C THR A 1 21.53 -15.76 2.91
N ILE A 2 21.55 -14.46 2.69
CA ILE A 2 22.71 -13.68 2.24
C ILE A 2 23.01 -12.64 3.32
N ALA A 3 24.27 -12.54 3.74
CA ALA A 3 24.69 -11.58 4.75
C ALA A 3 25.77 -10.65 4.19
N TYR A 4 25.51 -9.37 4.27
CA TYR A 4 26.48 -8.31 3.99
C TYR A 4 26.90 -7.70 5.32
N ARG A 5 28.22 -7.69 5.55
CA ARG A 5 28.81 -7.15 6.77
C ARG A 5 29.64 -5.94 6.44
N ASN A 6 29.60 -4.93 7.29
CA ASN A 6 30.35 -3.69 7.10
C ASN A 6 30.15 -3.13 5.69
N LEU A 7 28.94 -2.69 5.39
CA LEU A 7 28.57 -2.17 4.07
C LEU A 7 29.56 -1.09 3.58
N VAL A 8 29.91 -1.13 2.31
CA VAL A 8 30.83 -0.14 1.72
C VAL A 8 30.06 0.88 0.88
N HIS A 9 30.23 2.15 1.17
CA HIS A 9 29.70 3.25 0.38
C HIS A 9 30.82 4.20 -0.05
N ARG A 10 30.98 4.38 -1.36
CA ARG A 10 32.03 5.26 -1.94
C ARG A 10 33.43 5.00 -1.39
N GLY A 11 33.79 3.73 -1.24
CA GLY A 11 35.08 3.30 -0.72
C GLY A 11 35.25 3.41 0.80
N ARG A 12 34.25 3.89 1.53
CA ARG A 12 34.24 3.92 3.00
C ARG A 12 33.45 2.72 3.52
N GLU A 13 34.05 1.97 4.42
CA GLU A 13 33.38 0.93 5.19
C GLU A 13 32.50 1.57 6.27
N LEU A 14 31.25 1.12 6.34
CA LEU A 14 30.25 1.55 7.32
C LEU A 14 29.98 0.41 8.30
N LYS A 15 29.82 0.73 9.56
CA LYS A 15 29.45 -0.25 10.61
C LYS A 15 27.96 -0.60 10.51
N MET A 16 27.58 -1.10 9.36
CA MET A 16 26.19 -1.49 9.04
C MET A 16 26.17 -2.91 8.47
N ASP A 17 25.25 -3.70 8.94
CA ASP A 17 25.00 -5.05 8.45
C ASP A 17 23.63 -5.16 7.82
N LEU A 18 23.53 -5.97 6.77
CA LEU A 18 22.29 -6.32 6.12
C LEU A 18 22.24 -7.84 5.94
N VAL A 19 21.21 -8.48 6.46
CA VAL A 19 20.91 -9.89 6.23
C VAL A 19 19.61 -10.02 5.47
N LEU A 20 19.66 -10.72 4.35
CA LEU A 20 18.50 -11.00 3.50
C LEU A 20 18.22 -12.50 3.54
N THR A 21 16.95 -12.85 3.67
CA THR A 21 16.47 -14.23 3.62
C THR A 21 15.46 -14.43 2.53
N VAL A 22 15.53 -15.59 1.90
CA VAL A 22 14.52 -16.07 0.93
C VAL A 22 14.19 -17.50 1.34
N ALA A 23 12.92 -17.78 1.56
CA ALA A 23 12.42 -19.10 1.92
C ALA A 23 11.25 -19.49 1.01
N LEU A 24 11.20 -20.76 0.63
CA LEU A 24 10.02 -21.33 -0.04
C LEU A 24 9.06 -21.82 1.05
N GLU A 25 7.86 -21.28 1.05
CA GLU A 25 6.82 -21.59 2.04
C GLU A 25 5.43 -21.55 1.37
N ASP A 26 4.60 -22.53 1.67
CA ASP A 26 3.17 -22.55 1.29
C ASP A 26 2.88 -22.27 -0.19
N GLY A 27 3.73 -22.79 -1.07
CA GLY A 27 3.61 -22.59 -2.52
C GLY A 27 4.01 -21.20 -3.01
N GLY A 28 4.69 -20.42 -2.16
CA GLY A 28 5.21 -19.10 -2.49
C GLY A 28 6.62 -18.89 -1.97
N VAL A 29 7.07 -17.65 -2.04
CA VAL A 29 8.38 -17.21 -1.56
C VAL A 29 8.17 -16.16 -0.48
N ARG A 30 8.76 -16.39 0.69
CA ARG A 30 8.85 -15.40 1.77
C ARG A 30 10.20 -14.72 1.74
N PHE A 31 10.18 -13.41 1.86
CA PHE A 31 11.38 -12.58 1.92
C PHE A 31 11.50 -11.95 3.32
N GLY A 32 12.71 -12.01 3.86
CA GLY A 32 13.03 -11.40 5.13
C GLY A 32 14.28 -10.55 5.04
N SER A 33 14.34 -9.53 5.86
CA SER A 33 15.49 -8.64 5.98
C SER A 33 15.74 -8.27 7.44
N GLU A 34 17.02 -8.15 7.78
CA GLU A 34 17.49 -7.59 9.05
C GLU A 34 18.56 -6.55 8.74
N VAL A 35 18.41 -5.38 9.32
CA VAL A 35 19.37 -4.27 9.19
C VAL A 35 19.87 -3.91 10.56
N THR A 36 21.20 -3.90 10.76
CA THR A 36 21.83 -3.42 11.98
C THR A 36 22.67 -2.19 11.66
N ASN A 37 22.43 -1.10 12.36
CA ASN A 37 23.15 0.15 12.19
C ASN A 37 24.00 0.46 13.44
N ASN A 38 25.31 0.32 13.32
CA ASN A 38 26.28 0.75 14.35
C ASN A 38 27.12 1.93 13.86
N GLU A 39 26.74 2.57 12.75
CA GLU A 39 27.46 3.72 12.21
C GLU A 39 27.02 5.00 12.94
N PRO A 40 27.95 5.73 13.60
CA PRO A 40 27.63 6.96 14.30
C PRO A 40 27.07 8.03 13.37
N HIS A 41 26.13 8.83 13.88
CA HIS A 41 25.53 9.98 13.20
C HIS A 41 24.83 9.63 11.86
N THR A 42 24.44 8.39 11.69
CA THR A 42 23.78 7.91 10.48
C THR A 42 22.45 7.24 10.83
N ILE A 43 21.44 7.43 9.96
CA ILE A 43 20.13 6.80 10.08
C ILE A 43 19.87 6.02 8.79
N ILE A 44 19.51 4.76 8.91
CA ILE A 44 19.00 3.97 7.79
C ILE A 44 17.50 4.29 7.66
N ARG A 45 17.15 5.13 6.70
CA ARG A 45 15.78 5.61 6.53
C ARG A 45 14.91 4.67 5.73
N GLU A 46 15.49 4.05 4.70
CA GLU A 46 14.73 3.27 3.73
C GLU A 46 15.47 1.98 3.39
N LEU A 47 14.71 0.90 3.29
CA LEU A 47 15.14 -0.38 2.74
C LEU A 47 14.16 -0.81 1.65
N GLN A 48 14.66 -1.02 0.44
CA GLN A 48 13.88 -1.53 -0.69
C GLN A 48 14.16 -3.03 -0.84
N TYR A 49 13.26 -3.85 -0.33
CA TYR A 49 13.37 -5.30 -0.39
C TYR A 49 12.04 -6.00 -0.07
N PRO A 50 11.66 -7.08 -0.80
CA PRO A 50 12.30 -7.54 -2.02
C PRO A 50 12.08 -6.57 -3.19
N LEU A 51 12.99 -6.62 -4.18
CA LEU A 51 12.79 -6.07 -5.51
C LEU A 51 12.95 -7.21 -6.50
N VAL A 52 11.88 -7.52 -7.23
CA VAL A 52 11.85 -8.59 -8.23
C VAL A 52 11.85 -7.92 -9.60
N GLY A 53 12.98 -7.99 -10.27
CA GLY A 53 13.20 -7.35 -11.57
C GLY A 53 12.98 -8.28 -12.75
N ASP A 54 12.97 -7.69 -13.94
CA ASP A 54 12.78 -8.37 -15.22
C ASP A 54 11.53 -9.26 -15.25
N LEU A 55 10.45 -8.78 -14.62
CA LEU A 55 9.18 -9.47 -14.65
C LEU A 55 8.64 -9.48 -16.10
N ASN A 56 8.59 -10.68 -16.66
CA ASN A 56 8.01 -10.92 -17.97
C ASN A 56 6.60 -11.50 -17.76
N LEU A 57 5.62 -10.62 -17.82
CA LEU A 57 4.22 -11.01 -17.63
C LEU A 57 3.69 -11.63 -18.93
N PRO A 58 2.92 -12.73 -18.85
CA PRO A 58 2.22 -13.25 -20.01
C PRO A 58 1.29 -12.20 -20.63
N GLU A 59 1.02 -12.33 -21.92
CA GLU A 59 0.10 -11.45 -22.64
C GLU A 59 -1.29 -11.45 -21.98
N GLY A 60 -1.89 -10.29 -21.86
CA GLY A 60 -3.20 -10.11 -21.21
C GLY A 60 -3.17 -9.98 -19.69
N HIS A 61 -2.02 -10.16 -19.03
CA HIS A 61 -1.91 -9.90 -17.59
C HIS A 61 -2.03 -8.41 -17.29
N LYS A 62 -2.79 -8.11 -16.25
CA LYS A 62 -3.11 -6.76 -15.75
C LYS A 62 -2.53 -6.54 -14.38
N LEU A 63 -2.39 -5.30 -13.97
CA LEU A 63 -1.99 -4.93 -12.61
C LEU A 63 -3.23 -4.64 -11.76
N LEU A 64 -3.42 -5.40 -10.69
CA LEU A 64 -4.37 -5.12 -9.64
C LEU A 64 -3.66 -4.36 -8.51
N THR A 65 -4.08 -3.14 -8.22
CA THR A 65 -3.66 -2.37 -7.05
C THR A 65 -4.80 -2.24 -6.06
N THR A 66 -4.49 -2.04 -4.79
CA THR A 66 -5.49 -1.79 -3.74
C THR A 66 -5.75 -0.29 -3.51
N HIS A 67 -5.40 0.54 -4.49
CA HIS A 67 -5.64 1.98 -4.44
C HIS A 67 -7.13 2.28 -4.31
N THR A 68 -7.49 3.06 -3.29
CA THR A 68 -8.86 3.52 -3.00
C THR A 68 -9.91 2.39 -3.03
N GLY A 69 -9.54 1.20 -2.56
CA GLY A 69 -10.42 0.04 -2.52
C GLY A 69 -10.19 -1.02 -3.60
N GLY A 70 -9.46 -0.68 -4.65
CA GLY A 70 -9.06 -1.60 -5.71
C GLY A 70 -9.19 -1.00 -7.10
N GLN A 71 -8.15 -1.15 -7.91
CA GLN A 71 -8.12 -0.72 -9.31
C GLN A 71 -7.39 -1.76 -10.15
N ILE A 72 -7.91 -2.03 -11.34
CA ILE A 72 -7.27 -2.90 -12.33
C ILE A 72 -6.78 -2.01 -13.47
N HIS A 73 -5.51 -2.14 -13.80
CA HIS A 73 -4.85 -1.43 -14.90
C HIS A 73 -4.47 -2.44 -15.98
N ASP A 74 -4.89 -2.20 -17.20
CA ASP A 74 -4.68 -3.10 -18.32
C ASP A 74 -3.19 -3.27 -18.66
N ASP A 75 -2.37 -2.25 -18.43
CA ASP A 75 -0.93 -2.28 -18.66
C ASP A 75 -0.20 -1.61 -17.49
N ALA A 76 0.63 -2.38 -16.79
CA ALA A 76 1.42 -1.90 -15.66
C ALA A 76 2.49 -0.87 -16.09
N ILE A 77 3.11 -1.06 -17.25
CA ILE A 77 4.15 -0.16 -17.75
C ILE A 77 3.53 1.15 -18.19
N ASP A 78 2.39 1.12 -18.87
CA ASP A 78 1.65 2.33 -19.25
C ASP A 78 1.25 3.15 -18.03
N LEU A 79 0.74 2.50 -16.98
CA LEU A 79 0.46 3.16 -15.70
C LEU A 79 1.68 3.89 -15.16
N ILE A 80 2.82 3.21 -15.12
CA ILE A 80 4.04 3.74 -14.52
C ILE A 80 4.62 4.90 -15.35
N VAL A 81 4.58 4.79 -16.68
CA VAL A 81 5.27 5.71 -17.58
C VAL A 81 4.39 6.89 -17.98
N ASN A 82 3.12 6.64 -18.29
CA ASN A 82 2.26 7.64 -18.94
C ASN A 82 1.16 8.17 -18.02
N VAL A 83 0.53 7.32 -17.22
CA VAL A 83 -0.59 7.73 -16.38
C VAL A 83 -0.13 8.44 -15.11
N ASN A 84 1.01 8.05 -14.57
CA ASN A 84 1.58 8.61 -13.34
C ASN A 84 2.86 9.46 -13.55
N PRO A 85 3.05 10.19 -14.67
CA PRO A 85 4.26 10.96 -14.93
C PRO A 85 4.43 12.16 -14.00
N LYS A 86 3.48 12.43 -13.12
CA LYS A 86 3.41 13.64 -12.27
C LYS A 86 3.57 13.37 -10.78
N THR A 87 4.08 12.23 -10.37
CA THR A 87 4.46 12.08 -8.97
C THR A 87 5.57 13.08 -8.66
N LEU A 88 5.31 13.92 -7.67
CA LEU A 88 6.11 15.06 -7.20
C LEU A 88 7.61 14.75 -6.92
N TYR A 89 8.01 13.51 -7.05
CA TYR A 89 9.34 13.01 -6.69
C TYR A 89 10.15 12.46 -7.87
N MET A 90 9.62 12.48 -9.09
CA MET A 90 10.38 12.03 -10.25
C MET A 90 11.34 13.13 -10.69
N LYS A 91 12.62 12.89 -10.50
CA LYS A 91 13.64 13.73 -11.11
C LYS A 91 13.65 13.46 -12.62
N PRO A 92 13.74 14.51 -13.46
CA PRO A 92 13.74 14.35 -14.93
C PRO A 92 14.82 13.42 -15.48
N ASP A 93 15.92 13.25 -14.73
CA ASP A 93 17.11 12.48 -15.07
C ASP A 93 17.13 11.05 -14.46
N GLN A 94 16.04 10.60 -13.83
CA GLN A 94 15.98 9.22 -13.35
C GLN A 94 15.99 8.22 -14.50
N TYR A 95 16.85 7.22 -14.35
CA TYR A 95 17.00 6.12 -15.31
C TYR A 95 15.75 5.24 -15.43
N PHE A 96 14.87 5.25 -14.43
CA PHE A 96 13.63 4.48 -14.40
C PHE A 96 12.42 5.40 -14.16
N ARG A 97 11.22 4.89 -14.43
CA ARG A 97 9.94 5.47 -14.00
C ARG A 97 9.39 4.65 -12.84
N GLN A 98 8.63 5.29 -11.95
CA GLN A 98 8.19 4.66 -10.70
C GLN A 98 6.75 5.03 -10.40
N TYR A 99 5.99 4.03 -9.94
CA TYR A 99 4.68 4.18 -9.33
C TYR A 99 4.72 3.61 -7.93
N ASP A 100 4.38 4.43 -6.94
CA ASP A 100 4.40 4.07 -5.53
C ASP A 100 3.02 4.20 -4.92
N LEU A 101 2.60 3.18 -4.17
CA LEU A 101 1.36 3.18 -3.45
C LEU A 101 1.60 2.93 -1.96
N GLN A 102 1.31 3.93 -1.13
CA GLN A 102 1.54 3.89 0.30
C GLN A 102 0.45 3.12 1.04
N TYR A 103 0.87 2.19 1.91
CA TYR A 103 0.03 1.54 2.90
C TYR A 103 0.55 1.83 4.32
N PRO A 104 -0.29 2.13 5.33
CA PRO A 104 -1.68 2.54 5.16
C PRO A 104 -1.76 3.95 4.56
N ARG A 105 -2.71 4.25 3.77
CA ARG A 105 -3.15 5.55 3.25
C ARG A 105 -3.92 5.38 1.94
N HIS A 106 -3.22 5.32 0.81
CA HIS A 106 -3.83 5.18 -0.51
C HIS A 106 -4.17 3.71 -0.82
N ALA A 107 -3.33 2.79 -0.37
CA ALA A 107 -3.62 1.37 -0.44
C ALA A 107 -4.57 0.96 0.69
N ALA A 108 -5.67 0.31 0.33
CA ALA A 108 -6.66 -0.22 1.27
C ALA A 108 -6.19 -1.53 1.94
N SER A 109 -5.32 -2.28 1.27
CA SER A 109 -4.70 -3.51 1.76
C SER A 109 -3.22 -3.53 1.42
N ASN A 110 -2.42 -4.23 2.23
CA ASN A 110 -0.98 -4.27 2.02
C ASN A 110 -0.57 -5.36 1.00
N CYS A 111 -1.23 -5.32 -0.16
CA CYS A 111 -0.96 -6.23 -1.27
C CYS A 111 -1.32 -5.62 -2.62
N TYR A 112 -0.79 -6.21 -3.67
CA TYR A 112 -1.12 -5.99 -5.07
C TYR A 112 -0.83 -7.27 -5.86
N ALA A 113 -1.26 -7.37 -7.12
CA ALA A 113 -1.02 -8.56 -7.92
C ALA A 113 -0.92 -8.25 -9.41
N PHE A 114 -0.23 -9.09 -10.12
CA PHE A 114 -0.39 -9.22 -11.56
C PHE A 114 -1.39 -10.36 -11.82
N ILE A 115 -2.44 -10.09 -12.58
CA ILE A 115 -3.61 -10.95 -12.73
C ILE A 115 -3.85 -11.31 -14.18
N GLY A 116 -3.98 -12.60 -14.46
CA GLY A 116 -4.50 -13.15 -15.70
C GLY A 116 -6.00 -13.49 -15.60
N GLU A 117 -6.52 -14.25 -16.55
CA GLU A 117 -7.91 -14.73 -16.52
C GLU A 117 -8.09 -15.85 -15.49
N GLU A 118 -7.14 -16.79 -15.43
CA GLU A 118 -7.20 -17.99 -14.59
C GLU A 118 -5.98 -18.17 -13.67
N ASP A 119 -5.12 -17.16 -13.59
CA ASP A 119 -3.91 -17.20 -12.75
C ASP A 119 -3.52 -15.81 -12.28
N GLY A 120 -2.53 -15.75 -11.38
CA GLY A 120 -1.96 -14.49 -10.96
C GLY A 120 -0.70 -14.66 -10.12
N LEU A 121 -0.04 -13.52 -9.91
CA LEU A 121 1.15 -13.41 -9.08
C LEU A 121 0.89 -12.38 -7.98
N TYR A 122 0.67 -12.86 -6.78
CA TYR A 122 0.40 -12.07 -5.58
C TYR A 122 1.69 -11.53 -4.96
N PHE A 123 1.69 -10.24 -4.67
CA PHE A 123 2.67 -9.56 -3.84
C PHE A 123 1.98 -9.06 -2.56
N GLY A 124 2.38 -9.53 -1.41
CA GLY A 124 1.79 -9.13 -0.14
C GLY A 124 2.81 -8.82 0.94
N SER A 125 2.44 -7.96 1.84
CA SER A 125 3.13 -7.75 3.10
C SER A 125 2.25 -8.21 4.24
N HIS A 126 2.56 -9.35 4.82
CA HIS A 126 1.86 -9.97 5.94
C HIS A 126 2.42 -9.46 7.27
N ASP A 127 2.41 -8.15 7.45
CA ASP A 127 2.96 -7.46 8.61
C ASP A 127 1.86 -7.10 9.62
N ARG A 128 1.87 -7.79 10.78
CA ARG A 128 0.92 -7.55 11.87
C ARG A 128 1.17 -6.23 12.61
N SER A 129 2.37 -5.68 12.49
CA SER A 129 2.72 -4.39 13.12
C SER A 129 2.14 -3.19 12.37
N LEU A 130 1.59 -3.41 11.18
CA LEU A 130 1.02 -2.39 10.30
C LEU A 130 1.98 -1.23 9.99
N GLN A 131 3.28 -1.52 9.97
CA GLN A 131 4.28 -0.52 9.61
C GLN A 131 4.04 0.01 8.21
N GLN A 132 4.35 1.28 8.04
CA GLN A 132 4.28 1.93 6.74
C GLN A 132 5.07 1.15 5.70
N THR A 133 4.40 0.79 4.63
CA THR A 133 4.95 0.05 3.50
C THR A 133 4.59 0.77 2.22
N TRP A 134 5.49 0.83 1.27
CA TRP A 134 5.18 1.29 -0.07
C TRP A 134 5.25 0.12 -1.03
N HIS A 135 4.21 -0.05 -1.83
CA HIS A 135 4.23 -0.93 -2.99
C HIS A 135 4.96 -0.19 -4.10
N GLY A 136 6.14 -0.68 -4.47
CA GLY A 136 6.99 -0.05 -5.46
C GLY A 136 6.95 -0.79 -6.78
N LEU A 137 6.58 -0.08 -7.84
CA LEU A 137 6.61 -0.58 -9.21
C LEU A 137 7.50 0.32 -10.04
N ARG A 138 8.42 -0.26 -10.80
CA ARG A 138 9.35 0.48 -11.65
C ARG A 138 9.37 -0.05 -13.07
N ALA A 139 9.44 0.87 -14.01
CA ALA A 139 9.71 0.56 -15.40
C ALA A 139 11.11 1.05 -15.76
N TYR A 140 11.93 0.17 -16.30
CA TYR A 140 13.28 0.45 -16.77
C TYR A 140 13.34 0.47 -18.29
N PRO A 141 14.16 1.33 -18.90
CA PRO A 141 14.33 1.35 -20.34
C PRO A 141 15.27 0.22 -20.80
N SER A 142 14.90 -0.49 -21.87
CA SER A 142 15.82 -1.32 -22.65
C SER A 142 16.58 -0.52 -23.70
N ALA A 143 15.99 0.59 -24.16
CA ALA A 143 16.57 1.55 -25.10
C ALA A 143 16.08 2.98 -24.75
N PRO A 144 16.68 4.05 -25.29
CA PRO A 144 16.21 5.40 -25.05
C PRO A 144 14.72 5.56 -25.33
N ASN A 145 13.96 5.99 -24.29
CA ASN A 145 12.51 6.15 -24.28
C ASN A 145 11.67 4.86 -24.48
N GLN A 146 12.26 3.69 -24.43
CA GLN A 146 11.58 2.41 -24.50
C GLN A 146 11.58 1.75 -23.13
N PHE A 147 10.51 1.94 -22.35
CA PHE A 147 10.32 1.34 -21.03
C PHE A 147 9.55 0.03 -21.18
N ASP A 148 10.23 -1.10 -20.99
CA ASP A 148 9.67 -2.44 -21.21
C ASP A 148 10.12 -3.47 -20.15
N ARG A 149 10.94 -3.05 -19.19
CA ARG A 149 11.42 -3.91 -18.11
C ARG A 149 10.74 -3.52 -16.81
N LEU A 150 10.01 -4.46 -16.22
CA LEU A 150 9.22 -4.24 -15.01
C LEU A 150 9.94 -4.79 -13.78
N GLU A 151 9.96 -3.99 -12.72
CA GLU A 151 10.38 -4.39 -11.38
C GLU A 151 9.25 -4.11 -10.39
N ALA A 152 9.04 -5.03 -9.46
CA ALA A 152 8.01 -4.92 -8.43
C ALA A 152 8.58 -5.29 -7.05
N GLY A 153 8.10 -4.61 -5.99
CA GLY A 153 8.59 -4.89 -4.65
C GLY A 153 7.99 -4.02 -3.56
N PHE A 154 8.71 -3.94 -2.45
CA PHE A 154 8.29 -3.18 -1.28
C PHE A 154 9.39 -2.28 -0.77
N TYR A 155 9.00 -1.08 -0.32
CA TYR A 155 9.88 -0.16 0.39
C TYR A 155 9.44 -0.07 1.85
N ARG A 156 10.41 -0.09 2.75
CA ARG A 156 10.23 -0.03 4.20
C ARG A 156 11.01 1.14 4.76
N TYR A 157 10.57 1.64 5.89
CA TYR A 157 11.18 2.79 6.56
C TYR A 157 11.60 2.44 7.98
N PRO A 158 12.73 1.71 8.15
CA PRO A 158 13.22 1.29 9.46
C PRO A 158 13.54 2.46 10.39
N ASN A 159 14.01 3.60 9.83
CA ASN A 159 14.51 4.74 10.59
C ASN A 159 15.52 4.32 11.68
N ALA A 160 16.34 3.29 11.39
CA ALA A 160 17.26 2.70 12.34
C ALA A 160 18.42 3.65 12.63
N MET A 161 18.52 4.10 13.87
CA MET A 161 19.62 4.92 14.38
C MET A 161 20.82 4.07 14.77
N CYS A 162 21.93 4.71 15.13
CA CYS A 162 23.12 3.98 15.62
C CYS A 162 22.76 3.18 16.88
N GLY A 163 23.04 1.89 16.85
CA GLY A 163 22.71 0.91 17.88
C GLY A 163 21.42 0.12 17.62
N ASP A 164 20.62 0.50 16.62
CA ASP A 164 19.37 -0.17 16.33
C ASP A 164 19.56 -1.38 15.40
N THR A 165 18.73 -2.39 15.63
CA THR A 165 18.49 -3.49 14.69
C THR A 165 17.00 -3.51 14.33
N TRP A 166 16.71 -3.53 13.04
CA TRP A 166 15.36 -3.62 12.50
C TRP A 166 15.19 -4.88 11.66
N THR A 167 14.05 -5.55 11.81
CA THR A 167 13.75 -6.79 11.09
C THR A 167 12.37 -6.71 10.41
N ASN A 168 12.28 -7.32 9.25
CA ASN A 168 11.00 -7.54 8.57
C ASN A 168 11.05 -8.86 7.79
N ASN A 169 10.13 -9.78 8.09
CA ASN A 169 10.03 -11.11 7.47
C ASN A 169 8.64 -11.34 6.90
N THR A 170 8.03 -10.30 6.34
CA THR A 170 6.60 -10.29 6.05
C THR A 170 6.24 -10.22 4.58
N SER A 171 7.23 -10.00 3.70
CA SER A 171 6.97 -9.90 2.25
C SER A 171 6.81 -11.28 1.63
N ILE A 172 5.73 -11.45 0.87
CA ILE A 172 5.37 -12.73 0.24
C ILE A 172 5.13 -12.49 -1.25
N LEU A 173 5.66 -13.39 -2.05
CA LEU A 173 5.39 -13.55 -3.47
C LEU A 173 4.76 -14.93 -3.67
N LYS A 174 3.54 -14.99 -4.18
CA LYS A 174 2.82 -16.26 -4.34
C LYS A 174 2.11 -16.33 -5.69
N PRO A 175 2.45 -17.28 -6.56
CA PRO A 175 1.62 -17.59 -7.70
C PRO A 175 0.33 -18.27 -7.24
N TYR A 176 -0.77 -18.05 -7.95
CA TYR A 176 -2.04 -18.69 -7.67
C TYR A 176 -2.80 -19.00 -8.97
N MET A 177 -3.72 -19.94 -8.89
CA MET A 177 -4.71 -20.22 -9.94
C MET A 177 -6.04 -19.63 -9.53
N GLY A 178 -6.80 -19.11 -10.49
CA GLY A 178 -8.11 -18.49 -10.28
C GLY A 178 -8.15 -17.02 -10.73
N SER A 179 -9.26 -16.38 -10.48
CA SER A 179 -9.48 -14.98 -10.87
C SER A 179 -8.78 -13.99 -9.91
N TRP A 180 -8.88 -12.71 -10.22
CA TRP A 180 -8.34 -11.62 -9.39
C TRP A 180 -8.83 -11.65 -7.93
N THR A 181 -9.98 -12.30 -7.64
CA THR A 181 -10.53 -12.43 -6.29
C THR A 181 -9.62 -13.23 -5.36
N GLU A 182 -8.81 -14.15 -5.92
CA GLU A 182 -7.85 -14.94 -5.13
C GLU A 182 -6.81 -14.05 -4.44
N THR A 183 -6.44 -12.93 -5.03
CA THR A 183 -5.59 -11.92 -4.36
C THR A 183 -6.18 -11.48 -3.02
N SER A 184 -7.49 -11.24 -3.01
CA SER A 184 -8.21 -10.84 -1.79
C SER A 184 -8.36 -11.99 -0.80
N HIS A 185 -8.58 -13.21 -1.29
CA HIS A 185 -8.68 -14.40 -0.47
C HIS A 185 -7.36 -14.70 0.25
N ILE A 186 -6.23 -14.67 -0.45
CA ILE A 186 -4.90 -14.88 0.14
C ILE A 186 -4.63 -13.86 1.26
N TYR A 187 -4.93 -12.58 1.02
CA TYR A 187 -4.74 -11.54 2.03
C TYR A 187 -5.68 -11.73 3.22
N ARG A 188 -6.95 -12.07 2.96
CA ARG A 188 -7.96 -12.30 3.99
C ARG A 188 -7.63 -13.52 4.85
N GLU A 189 -7.25 -14.64 4.26
CA GLU A 189 -6.83 -15.83 5.00
C GLU A 189 -5.73 -15.52 6.01
N TRP A 190 -4.72 -14.72 5.59
CA TRP A 190 -3.70 -14.25 6.50
C TRP A 190 -4.28 -13.32 7.59
N MET A 191 -5.14 -12.36 7.24
CA MET A 191 -5.78 -11.47 8.21
C MET A 191 -6.57 -12.25 9.25
N ASP A 192 -7.33 -13.26 8.83
CA ASP A 192 -8.16 -14.09 9.70
C ASP A 192 -7.31 -14.93 10.70
N THR A 193 -5.99 -15.09 10.50
CA THR A 193 -5.10 -15.77 11.47
C THR A 193 -4.79 -14.94 12.71
N TRP A 194 -5.00 -13.65 12.70
CA TRP A 194 -4.55 -12.76 13.77
C TRP A 194 -5.47 -11.57 14.05
N TRP A 195 -6.29 -11.16 13.09
CA TRP A 195 -7.19 -10.04 13.26
C TRP A 195 -8.41 -10.48 14.05
N ASP A 196 -8.51 -9.99 15.29
CA ASP A 196 -9.69 -10.19 16.11
C ASP A 196 -10.81 -9.26 15.67
N LYS A 197 -11.80 -9.82 15.00
CA LYS A 197 -12.97 -9.06 14.52
C LYS A 197 -13.82 -8.67 15.71
N GLN A 198 -13.78 -7.39 16.05
CA GLN A 198 -14.67 -6.83 17.07
C GLN A 198 -16.12 -7.02 16.66
N ASP A 199 -16.96 -7.37 17.64
CA ASP A 199 -18.40 -7.48 17.37
C ASP A 199 -18.96 -6.08 17.10
N VAL A 200 -19.61 -5.96 15.96
CA VAL A 200 -20.17 -4.69 15.52
C VAL A 200 -21.49 -4.45 16.25
N PRO A 201 -21.74 -3.24 16.82
CA PRO A 201 -23.00 -2.93 17.48
C PRO A 201 -24.21 -3.23 16.60
N GLN A 202 -25.30 -3.69 17.20
CA GLN A 202 -26.49 -4.12 16.45
C GLN A 202 -27.05 -3.05 15.53
N TRP A 203 -27.04 -1.78 15.94
CA TRP A 203 -27.51 -0.68 15.08
C TRP A 203 -26.67 -0.50 13.81
N VAL A 204 -25.36 -0.85 13.83
CA VAL A 204 -24.50 -0.82 12.64
C VAL A 204 -24.84 -1.99 11.71
N LYS A 205 -25.15 -3.18 12.27
CA LYS A 205 -25.60 -4.35 11.48
C LYS A 205 -26.94 -4.08 10.79
N GLU A 206 -27.79 -3.28 11.41
CA GLU A 206 -29.10 -2.88 10.90
C GLU A 206 -29.08 -1.63 10.03
N MET A 207 -27.90 -1.06 9.80
CA MET A 207 -27.76 0.14 8.99
C MET A 207 -28.10 -0.13 7.52
N THR A 208 -29.18 0.44 7.04
CA THR A 208 -29.65 0.31 5.66
C THR A 208 -28.94 1.27 4.71
N GLY A 209 -28.34 2.31 5.26
CA GLY A 209 -27.62 3.35 4.56
C GLY A 209 -27.34 4.51 5.49
N TRP A 210 -26.44 5.38 5.08
CA TRP A 210 -26.15 6.60 5.82
C TRP A 210 -26.12 7.81 4.91
N GLN A 211 -26.49 8.96 5.46
CA GLN A 211 -26.41 10.24 4.80
C GLN A 211 -25.33 11.10 5.46
N ARG A 212 -24.56 11.79 4.68
CA ARG A 212 -23.56 12.75 5.16
C ARG A 212 -24.13 14.15 5.09
N ILE A 213 -24.20 14.82 6.23
CA ILE A 213 -24.62 16.22 6.32
C ILE A 213 -23.42 17.05 6.71
N ILE A 214 -22.98 17.94 5.81
CA ILE A 214 -21.85 18.82 6.02
C ILE A 214 -22.35 20.14 6.56
N PHE A 215 -21.95 20.51 7.77
CA PHE A 215 -22.34 21.77 8.42
C PHE A 215 -21.43 22.92 8.04
N LYS A 216 -20.13 22.65 7.94
CA LYS A 216 -19.13 23.68 7.73
C LYS A 216 -18.17 23.23 6.62
N HIS A 217 -17.82 24.14 5.75
CA HIS A 217 -16.78 23.92 4.75
C HIS A 217 -15.38 23.97 5.38
N GLN A 218 -14.42 23.31 4.75
CA GLN A 218 -13.03 23.29 5.23
C GLN A 218 -12.41 24.68 5.40
N TYR A 219 -12.91 25.70 4.71
CA TYR A 219 -12.46 27.09 4.84
C TYR A 219 -13.26 27.91 5.86
N GLY A 220 -14.10 27.27 6.69
CA GLY A 220 -14.82 27.93 7.76
C GLY A 220 -16.21 28.44 7.42
N GLU A 221 -16.65 28.34 6.19
CA GLU A 221 -18.00 28.73 5.78
C GLU A 221 -19.07 27.81 6.37
N TYR A 222 -20.11 28.39 6.97
CA TYR A 222 -21.25 27.63 7.46
C TYR A 222 -22.20 27.31 6.30
N LEU A 223 -22.32 26.02 5.99
CA LEU A 223 -23.19 25.53 4.95
C LEU A 223 -24.61 25.24 5.45
N ARG A 224 -24.76 24.87 6.72
CA ARG A 224 -26.02 24.49 7.35
C ARG A 224 -26.04 24.80 8.82
N LYS A 225 -27.22 25.12 9.34
CA LYS A 225 -27.44 25.29 10.78
C LYS A 225 -27.83 23.96 11.41
N TYR A 226 -27.47 23.77 12.68
CA TYR A 226 -27.89 22.57 13.43
C TYR A 226 -29.43 22.47 13.55
N THR A 227 -30.12 23.60 13.60
CA THR A 227 -31.58 23.65 13.66
C THR A 227 -32.26 23.04 12.46
N ASP A 228 -31.59 22.97 11.32
CA ASP A 228 -32.12 22.40 10.07
C ASP A 228 -31.97 20.87 10.02
N LEU A 229 -31.18 20.29 10.92
CA LEU A 229 -30.81 18.88 10.89
C LEU A 229 -32.00 17.92 11.04
N PRO A 230 -32.92 18.11 12.02
CA PRO A 230 -34.04 17.18 12.20
C PRO A 230 -34.92 17.04 10.97
N GLY A 231 -35.26 18.17 10.31
CA GLY A 231 -36.05 18.15 9.08
C GLY A 231 -35.35 17.37 7.96
N ARG A 232 -34.05 17.65 7.74
CA ARG A 232 -33.29 16.99 6.66
C ARG A 232 -33.08 15.48 6.92
N ILE A 233 -32.87 15.08 8.16
CA ILE A 233 -32.78 13.66 8.54
C ILE A 233 -34.08 12.94 8.17
N ASN A 234 -35.21 13.53 8.57
CA ASN A 234 -36.53 12.96 8.30
C ASN A 234 -36.82 12.88 6.79
N ASP A 235 -36.54 13.94 6.04
CA ASP A 235 -36.80 14.00 4.61
C ASP A 235 -35.92 12.95 3.86
N CYS A 236 -34.65 12.87 4.18
CA CYS A 236 -33.75 11.90 3.56
C CYS A 236 -34.07 10.47 4.00
N GLY A 237 -34.35 10.25 5.28
CA GLY A 237 -34.77 8.94 5.80
C GLY A 237 -36.04 8.43 5.09
N LYS A 238 -37.02 9.27 4.90
CA LYS A 238 -38.25 8.93 4.16
C LYS A 238 -38.00 8.70 2.67
N SER A 239 -37.15 9.51 2.05
CA SER A 239 -36.96 9.49 0.59
C SER A 239 -36.11 8.30 0.13
N VAL A 240 -35.07 7.93 0.89
CA VAL A 240 -34.07 6.92 0.48
C VAL A 240 -33.87 5.79 1.51
N GLY A 241 -34.65 5.79 2.58
CA GLY A 241 -34.59 4.73 3.59
C GLY A 241 -33.33 4.70 4.47
N CYS A 242 -32.56 5.78 4.48
CA CYS A 242 -31.36 5.86 5.35
C CYS A 242 -31.78 6.04 6.81
N ASN A 243 -31.27 5.16 7.68
CA ASN A 243 -31.52 5.22 9.13
C ASN A 243 -30.35 5.76 9.95
N THR A 244 -29.27 6.18 9.28
CA THR A 244 -28.05 6.67 9.93
C THR A 244 -27.59 7.99 9.32
N VAL A 245 -26.99 8.85 10.16
CA VAL A 245 -26.50 10.17 9.76
C VAL A 245 -25.05 10.35 10.23
N LEU A 246 -24.19 10.79 9.32
CA LEU A 246 -22.88 11.35 9.65
C LEU A 246 -22.97 12.89 9.64
N ALA A 247 -22.93 13.49 10.82
CA ALA A 247 -22.80 14.94 10.99
C ALA A 247 -21.33 15.33 10.82
N PHE A 248 -21.00 16.00 9.72
CA PHE A 248 -19.61 16.32 9.37
C PHE A 248 -19.34 17.83 9.46
N GLY A 249 -18.14 18.20 9.96
CA GLY A 249 -17.76 19.61 10.13
C GLY A 249 -18.58 20.33 11.20
N TRP A 250 -18.90 19.63 12.28
CA TRP A 250 -19.70 20.17 13.40
C TRP A 250 -18.87 20.96 14.43
N TRP A 251 -17.55 20.77 14.44
CA TRP A 251 -16.64 21.44 15.38
C TRP A 251 -16.37 22.90 15.03
N SER A 252 -15.99 23.70 16.04
CA SER A 252 -15.90 25.17 15.93
C SER A 252 -14.71 25.64 15.08
N ASP A 253 -13.56 24.96 15.16
CA ASP A 253 -12.28 25.50 14.74
C ASP A 253 -11.77 24.95 13.39
N GLY A 254 -12.65 24.42 12.56
CA GLY A 254 -12.32 23.88 11.25
C GLY A 254 -12.29 22.36 11.22
N MET A 255 -11.95 21.81 10.05
CA MET A 255 -12.10 20.37 9.79
C MET A 255 -11.05 19.50 10.49
N ASP A 256 -9.92 20.06 10.86
CA ASP A 256 -8.73 19.31 11.28
C ASP A 256 -8.29 19.66 12.73
N ASN A 257 -9.11 20.34 13.52
CA ASN A 257 -8.83 20.71 14.90
C ASN A 257 -9.73 19.96 15.88
#